data_1caae63922dd3ac7e3a0bd4202448693
#
_entry.id   1caae63922dd3ac7e3a0bd4202448693
#
_cell.length_a   1.000
_cell.length_b   1.000
_cell.length_c   1.000
_cell.angle_alpha   90.00
_cell.angle_beta   90.00
_cell.angle_gamma   90.00
#
_symmetry.space_group_name_H-M   'P 1'
#
loop_
_entity.id
_entity.type
_entity.pdbx_description
1 polymer ?
#
loop_
_entity_poly.entity_id
_entity_poly.type
_entity_poly.pdbx_seq_one_letter_code
_entity_poly.pdbx_strand_id
1 'polypeptide(L)'
;MRWGWTAGAGVERALTPAFSLRVEYDYARFGDLGMATPTSLLQLVPPLTASLVQINGGTASISQNMQTVKVGLNYRIGQDIYAQWEPAASDYRLRGTADPGTIPDAEVEIGGRVWYSSGRFQKDLGATSDTPNLLVSRLTYDSSAVTGEVFGRIDTSWNFFVKGFVGGGSITSGNLHDEDWGIPIGAGQIVPYSNTLSAVQGDLAYGTFDAGYALFRGPSTNVGGFVGFNYYRENKKAFGCNQIANAFSDCVPALPNSVLGITEDDKWYSLRIGLNGVVTIFDRLKLTADAAYLPYVAFRGSDNHLLRAGVPSTLSPENGSGQGVQLETVLSYAFANNFSVGAGGRYWAMWVPAATTDGFSTPCPCQTLPVKTERYGAFLQASYKLDGLK
;
A
#
# COMPACT_ATOMS: atom_id res chain seq x y z
N MET A 1 7.02 30.50 -9.63
CA MET A 1 5.83 30.39 -8.76
C MET A 1 4.78 29.62 -9.57
N ARG A 2 4.15 28.59 -8.99
CA ARG A 2 3.09 27.81 -9.67
C ARG A 2 1.77 28.12 -8.99
N TRP A 3 0.76 28.41 -9.79
CA TRP A 3 -0.60 28.58 -9.33
C TRP A 3 -1.34 27.25 -9.44
N GLY A 4 -2.28 27.03 -8.56
CA GLY A 4 -3.14 25.85 -8.56
C GLY A 4 -4.43 26.16 -7.84
N TRP A 5 -5.31 25.18 -7.80
CA TRP A 5 -6.53 25.25 -7.02
C TRP A 5 -6.61 24.02 -6.09
N THR A 6 -7.29 24.18 -4.99
CA THR A 6 -7.63 23.11 -4.07
C THR A 6 -9.12 23.13 -3.79
N ALA A 7 -9.70 21.95 -3.66
CA ALA A 7 -11.07 21.76 -3.20
C ALA A 7 -11.09 20.60 -2.23
N GLY A 8 -11.79 20.76 -1.14
CA GLY A 8 -11.88 19.74 -0.10
C GLY A 8 -13.23 19.76 0.58
N ALA A 9 -13.52 18.67 1.26
CA ALA A 9 -14.68 18.52 2.13
C ALA A 9 -14.28 17.74 3.37
N GLY A 10 -14.88 18.07 4.48
CA GLY A 10 -14.61 17.39 5.74
C GLY A 10 -15.84 17.32 6.63
N VAL A 11 -15.80 16.41 7.57
CA VAL A 11 -16.80 16.24 8.62
C VAL A 11 -16.09 16.29 9.95
N GLU A 12 -16.62 17.05 10.88
CA GLU A 12 -16.20 17.05 12.26
C GLU A 12 -17.36 16.64 13.17
N ARG A 13 -17.11 15.70 14.06
CA ARG A 13 -18.09 15.22 15.02
C ARG A 13 -17.53 15.28 16.43
N ALA A 14 -18.30 15.84 17.35
CA ALA A 14 -18.00 15.76 18.76
C ALA A 14 -18.14 14.31 19.24
N LEU A 15 -17.10 13.76 19.84
CA LEU A 15 -17.06 12.45 20.49
C LEU A 15 -17.45 12.54 21.95
N THR A 16 -17.00 13.65 22.59
CA THR A 16 -17.33 14.05 23.96
C THR A 16 -17.45 15.57 23.98
N PRO A 17 -17.88 16.21 25.09
CA PRO A 17 -17.86 17.66 25.22
C PRO A 17 -16.46 18.28 24.97
N ALA A 18 -15.39 17.53 25.29
CA ALA A 18 -14.02 17.99 25.15
C ALA A 18 -13.31 17.53 23.89
N PHE A 19 -13.76 16.46 23.23
CA PHE A 19 -13.09 15.88 22.07
C PHE A 19 -13.99 15.86 20.83
N SER A 20 -13.43 16.23 19.69
CA SER A 20 -14.06 16.02 18.38
C SER A 20 -13.10 15.32 17.41
N LEU A 21 -13.65 14.46 16.56
CA LEU A 21 -12.96 13.82 15.45
C LEU A 21 -13.29 14.59 14.17
N ARG A 22 -12.25 14.98 13.44
CA ARG A 22 -12.35 15.60 12.11
C ARG A 22 -11.74 14.68 11.07
N VAL A 23 -12.46 14.49 9.97
CA VAL A 23 -11.95 13.85 8.76
C VAL A 23 -12.14 14.82 7.61
N GLU A 24 -11.07 15.08 6.86
CA GLU A 24 -11.05 16.03 5.76
C GLU A 24 -10.33 15.41 4.57
N TYR A 25 -10.89 15.58 3.39
CA TYR A 25 -10.26 15.22 2.12
C TYR A 25 -10.04 16.49 1.32
N ASP A 26 -8.81 16.66 0.82
CA ASP A 26 -8.43 17.76 -0.06
C ASP A 26 -7.85 17.19 -1.36
N TYR A 27 -8.30 17.76 -2.46
CA TYR A 27 -7.70 17.59 -3.78
C TYR A 27 -7.07 18.91 -4.20
N ALA A 28 -5.79 18.87 -4.57
CA ALA A 28 -5.07 20.01 -5.12
C ALA A 28 -4.54 19.67 -6.51
N ARG A 29 -4.72 20.61 -7.45
CA ARG A 29 -4.13 20.52 -8.79
C ARG A 29 -3.27 21.75 -9.03
N PHE A 30 -2.01 21.50 -9.41
CA PHE A 30 -1.06 22.54 -9.78
C PHE A 30 -1.08 22.75 -11.29
N GLY A 31 -0.93 23.99 -11.73
CA GLY A 31 -0.82 24.33 -13.16
C GLY A 31 0.36 23.60 -13.80
N ASP A 32 0.22 23.26 -15.06
CA ASP A 32 1.26 22.56 -15.81
C ASP A 32 2.52 23.44 -15.93
N LEU A 33 3.68 22.80 -15.75
CA LEU A 33 4.99 23.44 -15.92
C LEU A 33 5.65 22.91 -17.20
N GLY A 34 5.77 23.77 -18.19
CA GLY A 34 6.59 23.50 -19.37
C GLY A 34 8.06 23.78 -19.06
N MET A 35 8.92 22.81 -19.34
CA MET A 35 10.37 22.95 -19.27
C MET A 35 10.97 22.72 -20.66
N ALA A 36 11.72 23.67 -21.16
CA ALA A 36 12.50 23.45 -22.38
C ALA A 36 13.70 22.56 -22.04
N THR A 37 13.87 21.49 -22.78
CA THR A 37 15.09 20.66 -22.73
C THR A 37 16.06 21.18 -23.77
N PRO A 38 17.35 21.40 -23.39
CA PRO A 38 18.33 21.92 -24.35
C PRO A 38 18.66 20.86 -25.42
N THR A 39 19.06 21.33 -26.59
CA THR A 39 19.69 20.49 -27.61
C THR A 39 20.99 19.93 -27.05
N SER A 40 21.19 18.63 -27.15
CA SER A 40 22.40 17.94 -26.70
C SER A 40 23.11 17.28 -27.87
N LEU A 41 24.43 17.21 -27.82
CA LEU A 41 25.26 16.48 -28.77
C LEU A 41 25.73 15.19 -28.09
N LEU A 42 25.37 14.05 -28.64
CA LEU A 42 25.86 12.76 -28.23
C LEU A 42 26.97 12.34 -29.18
N GLN A 43 28.21 12.12 -28.66
CA GLN A 43 29.29 11.56 -29.39
C GLN A 43 29.28 10.04 -29.27
N LEU A 44 28.99 9.34 -30.36
CA LEU A 44 29.10 7.89 -30.43
C LEU A 44 30.59 7.51 -30.53
N VAL A 45 31.09 6.67 -29.62
CA VAL A 45 32.46 6.21 -29.54
C VAL A 45 32.59 4.83 -30.20
N PRO A 46 33.72 4.50 -30.87
CA PRO A 46 33.95 3.22 -31.51
C PRO A 46 33.60 1.99 -30.60
N PRO A 47 33.07 0.87 -31.13
CA PRO A 47 33.15 0.45 -32.55
C PRO A 47 32.06 1.04 -33.47
N LEU A 48 31.15 1.81 -32.96
CA LEU A 48 30.22 2.60 -33.78
C LEU A 48 31.02 3.76 -34.38
N THR A 49 30.91 4.01 -35.69
CA THR A 49 31.56 5.10 -36.38
C THR A 49 31.43 6.41 -35.58
N ALA A 50 32.56 7.09 -35.34
CA ALA A 50 32.59 8.34 -34.61
C ALA A 50 31.68 9.38 -35.31
N SER A 51 30.46 9.47 -34.91
CA SER A 51 29.47 10.40 -35.40
C SER A 51 28.87 11.19 -34.23
N LEU A 52 28.73 12.48 -34.43
CA LEU A 52 27.98 13.35 -33.54
C LEU A 52 26.52 13.23 -33.89
N VAL A 53 25.74 12.77 -32.94
CA VAL A 53 24.25 12.77 -33.07
C VAL A 53 23.72 13.95 -32.30
N GLN A 54 23.06 14.84 -32.97
CA GLN A 54 22.34 15.93 -32.35
C GLN A 54 20.98 15.45 -31.87
N ILE A 55 20.77 15.50 -30.58
CA ILE A 55 19.45 15.30 -29.95
C ILE A 55 18.82 16.68 -29.83
N ASN A 56 17.80 16.94 -30.64
CA ASN A 56 17.09 18.21 -30.57
C ASN A 56 16.36 18.35 -29.24
N GLY A 57 16.47 19.54 -28.65
CA GLY A 57 15.70 19.90 -27.47
C GLY A 57 14.18 19.89 -27.77
N GLY A 58 13.41 19.63 -26.74
CA GLY A 58 11.95 19.60 -26.79
C GLY A 58 11.34 20.38 -25.62
N THR A 59 10.06 20.25 -25.43
CA THR A 59 9.36 20.76 -24.25
C THR A 59 8.82 19.59 -23.44
N ALA A 60 9.27 19.44 -22.20
CA ALA A 60 8.67 18.53 -21.23
C ALA A 60 7.57 19.27 -20.44
N SER A 61 6.40 18.68 -20.31
CA SER A 61 5.32 19.22 -19.49
C SER A 61 5.16 18.39 -18.23
N ILE A 62 5.20 19.04 -17.07
CA ILE A 62 5.00 18.42 -15.77
C ILE A 62 3.64 18.81 -15.23
N SER A 63 2.73 17.84 -15.15
CA SER A 63 1.42 17.97 -14.48
C SER A 63 1.52 17.33 -13.10
N GLN A 64 0.99 18.01 -12.08
CA GLN A 64 1.02 17.50 -10.70
C GLN A 64 -0.33 17.74 -10.03
N ASN A 65 -0.83 16.67 -9.41
CA ASN A 65 -1.96 16.76 -8.47
C ASN A 65 -1.56 16.13 -7.12
N MET A 66 -2.29 16.49 -6.09
CA MET A 66 -2.10 15.97 -4.73
C MET A 66 -3.47 15.71 -4.12
N GLN A 67 -3.59 14.55 -3.50
CA GLN A 67 -4.77 14.17 -2.72
C GLN A 67 -4.33 13.97 -1.28
N THR A 68 -5.06 14.56 -0.35
CA THR A 68 -4.71 14.50 1.07
C THR A 68 -5.94 14.11 1.88
N VAL A 69 -5.81 13.07 2.68
CA VAL A 69 -6.77 12.74 3.74
C VAL A 69 -6.17 13.15 5.06
N LYS A 70 -6.89 13.98 5.81
CA LYS A 70 -6.49 14.42 7.15
C LYS A 70 -7.46 13.85 8.18
N VAL A 71 -6.92 13.27 9.23
CA VAL A 71 -7.69 12.83 10.39
C VAL A 71 -7.14 13.61 11.60
N GLY A 72 -7.99 14.32 12.29
CA GLY A 72 -7.62 15.14 13.43
C GLY A 72 -8.50 14.82 14.65
N LEU A 73 -7.86 14.72 15.80
CA LEU A 73 -8.52 14.69 17.08
C LEU A 73 -8.33 16.07 17.75
N ASN A 74 -9.42 16.81 17.90
CA ASN A 74 -9.38 18.13 18.51
C ASN A 74 -9.80 18.02 19.98
N TYR A 75 -9.04 18.68 20.86
CA TYR A 75 -9.36 18.82 22.28
C TYR A 75 -9.70 20.27 22.58
N ARG A 76 -10.87 20.53 23.18
CA ARG A 76 -11.32 21.87 23.60
C ARG A 76 -10.87 22.13 25.02
N ILE A 77 -10.16 23.22 25.21
CA ILE A 77 -9.73 23.71 26.53
C ILE A 77 -10.68 24.88 26.94
N GLY A 78 -11.43 24.73 28.04
CA GLY A 78 -12.32 25.79 28.56
C GLY A 78 -13.27 25.27 29.63
N GLN A 79 -13.71 26.16 30.53
CA GLN A 79 -14.52 25.78 31.70
C GLN A 79 -16.04 25.62 31.40
N ASP A 80 -16.57 26.08 30.28
CA ASP A 80 -18.01 26.12 29.99
C ASP A 80 -18.54 24.91 29.19
N ILE A 81 -17.78 23.82 29.16
CA ILE A 81 -18.07 22.63 28.32
C ILE A 81 -19.27 21.81 28.84
N TYR A 82 -19.62 21.98 30.10
CA TYR A 82 -20.65 21.16 30.77
C TYR A 82 -22.08 21.69 30.66
N ALA A 83 -22.30 22.91 30.19
CA ALA A 83 -23.59 23.58 30.32
C ALA A 83 -24.58 23.38 29.15
N GLN A 84 -24.20 22.76 28.03
CA GLN A 84 -25.06 22.68 26.85
C GLN A 84 -25.15 21.29 26.15
N TRP A 85 -24.64 20.25 26.78
CA TRP A 85 -24.78 18.92 26.20
C TRP A 85 -25.67 18.04 27.09
N GLU A 86 -26.96 18.17 26.92
CA GLU A 86 -27.87 17.08 27.28
C GLU A 86 -27.67 15.98 26.20
N PRO A 87 -27.16 14.79 26.56
CA PRO A 87 -27.25 13.66 25.63
C PRO A 87 -28.74 13.47 25.41
N ALA A 88 -29.18 13.55 24.15
CA ALA A 88 -30.47 13.00 23.84
C ALA A 88 -30.46 11.59 24.44
N ALA A 89 -31.31 11.36 25.41
CA ALA A 89 -31.48 10.08 26.05
C ALA A 89 -32.08 9.11 25.04
N SER A 90 -31.25 8.72 24.09
CA SER A 90 -31.52 7.60 23.22
C SER A 90 -30.76 6.43 23.81
N ASP A 91 -31.52 5.54 24.35
CA ASP A 91 -31.15 4.24 24.89
C ASP A 91 -30.52 3.36 23.78
N TYR A 92 -29.38 3.84 23.20
CA TYR A 92 -28.62 3.11 22.18
C TYR A 92 -27.68 2.13 22.85
N ARG A 93 -28.27 1.11 23.34
CA ARG A 93 -27.58 -0.16 23.49
C ARG A 93 -27.26 -0.65 22.07
N LEU A 94 -26.01 -0.98 21.81
CA LEU A 94 -25.66 -1.96 20.75
C LEU A 94 -26.34 -3.28 21.14
N ARG A 95 -27.66 -3.39 20.89
CA ARG A 95 -28.43 -4.56 21.21
C ARG A 95 -28.69 -5.36 19.94
N GLY A 96 -28.05 -6.51 19.86
CA GLY A 96 -28.83 -7.72 19.71
C GLY A 96 -29.80 -7.82 20.89
N THR A 97 -31.00 -8.26 20.67
CA THR A 97 -32.11 -8.39 21.62
C THR A 97 -31.80 -9.34 22.79
N ALA A 98 -30.75 -9.02 23.57
CA ALA A 98 -30.50 -9.70 24.84
C ALA A 98 -31.27 -8.99 25.96
N ASP A 99 -31.91 -9.76 26.77
CA ASP A 99 -32.64 -9.39 28.00
C ASP A 99 -31.86 -8.36 28.83
N PRO A 100 -32.51 -7.32 29.46
CA PRO A 100 -31.82 -6.28 30.20
C PRO A 100 -30.92 -6.73 31.36
N GLY A 101 -30.80 -8.00 31.61
CA GLY A 101 -30.06 -8.57 32.75
C GLY A 101 -28.73 -9.26 32.44
N THR A 102 -28.38 -9.52 31.18
CA THR A 102 -27.14 -10.23 30.83
C THR A 102 -26.33 -9.47 29.78
N ILE A 103 -25.23 -8.83 30.22
CA ILE A 103 -24.18 -8.36 29.32
C ILE A 103 -23.54 -9.65 28.75
N PRO A 104 -23.51 -9.87 27.42
CA PRO A 104 -22.81 -11.03 26.86
C PRO A 104 -21.36 -10.97 27.25
N ASP A 105 -20.76 -12.09 27.66
CA ASP A 105 -19.34 -12.15 28.00
C ASP A 105 -18.44 -11.83 26.81
N ALA A 106 -18.95 -12.07 25.58
CA ALA A 106 -18.28 -11.69 24.35
C ALA A 106 -19.27 -11.41 23.20
N GLU A 107 -18.96 -10.42 22.36
CA GLU A 107 -19.63 -10.15 21.08
C GLU A 107 -18.70 -10.61 19.94
N VAL A 108 -19.22 -11.41 19.00
CA VAL A 108 -18.46 -11.97 17.87
C VAL A 108 -19.05 -11.45 16.57
N GLU A 109 -18.22 -10.87 15.71
CA GLU A 109 -18.57 -10.47 14.35
C GLU A 109 -17.71 -11.25 13.37
N ILE A 110 -18.34 -11.84 12.33
CA ILE A 110 -17.65 -12.51 11.21
C ILE A 110 -18.16 -11.93 9.90
N GLY A 111 -17.32 -11.90 8.88
CA GLY A 111 -17.75 -11.38 7.58
C GLY A 111 -16.81 -11.72 6.45
N GLY A 112 -17.24 -11.34 5.25
CA GLY A 112 -16.48 -11.45 4.03
C GLY A 112 -16.37 -10.11 3.32
N ARG A 113 -15.27 -9.94 2.55
CA ARG A 113 -14.99 -8.74 1.74
C ARG A 113 -14.56 -9.12 0.34
N VAL A 114 -14.84 -8.23 -0.60
CA VAL A 114 -14.23 -8.23 -1.92
C VAL A 114 -13.50 -6.90 -2.08
N TRP A 115 -12.19 -6.96 -2.25
CA TRP A 115 -11.34 -5.79 -2.37
C TRP A 115 -10.78 -5.67 -3.79
N TYR A 116 -11.07 -4.53 -4.44
CA TYR A 116 -10.44 -4.09 -5.67
C TYR A 116 -9.32 -3.10 -5.32
N SER A 117 -8.11 -3.34 -5.82
CA SER A 117 -6.95 -2.56 -5.43
C SER A 117 -5.99 -2.30 -6.58
N SER A 118 -5.28 -1.17 -6.48
CA SER A 118 -4.11 -0.84 -7.26
C SER A 118 -2.88 -0.85 -6.37
N GLY A 119 -1.76 -1.35 -6.88
CA GLY A 119 -0.51 -1.42 -6.14
C GLY A 119 0.68 -1.09 -7.00
N ARG A 120 1.73 -0.61 -6.34
CA ARG A 120 3.06 -0.40 -6.91
C ARG A 120 4.10 -1.06 -6.03
N PHE A 121 4.92 -1.91 -6.64
CA PHE A 121 6.15 -2.41 -6.05
C PHE A 121 7.32 -1.81 -6.83
N GLN A 122 8.34 -1.31 -6.13
CA GLN A 122 9.54 -0.77 -6.75
C GLN A 122 10.77 -1.24 -5.99
N LYS A 123 11.78 -1.65 -6.73
CA LYS A 123 13.12 -1.91 -6.23
C LYS A 123 14.15 -1.16 -7.05
N ASP A 124 15.17 -0.64 -6.37
CA ASP A 124 16.25 0.16 -6.94
C ASP A 124 17.57 -0.56 -6.68
N LEU A 125 18.29 -0.96 -7.70
CA LEU A 125 19.58 -1.62 -7.56
C LEU A 125 20.72 -0.60 -7.63
N GLY A 126 21.57 -0.60 -6.60
CA GLY A 126 22.82 0.15 -6.59
C GLY A 126 23.92 -0.57 -7.36
N ALA A 127 24.96 0.15 -7.79
CA ALA A 127 26.04 -0.42 -8.58
C ALA A 127 26.87 -1.46 -7.82
N THR A 128 27.22 -1.17 -6.57
CA THR A 128 27.98 -2.04 -5.67
C THR A 128 27.73 -1.65 -4.21
N SER A 129 28.23 -2.47 -3.27
CA SER A 129 28.26 -2.10 -1.84
C SER A 129 29.07 -0.82 -1.57
N ASP A 130 30.07 -0.53 -2.38
CA ASP A 130 30.95 0.63 -2.22
C ASP A 130 30.36 1.91 -2.83
N THR A 131 29.43 1.77 -3.77
CA THR A 131 28.69 2.86 -4.41
C THR A 131 27.18 2.66 -4.34
N PRO A 132 26.60 2.49 -3.13
CA PRO A 132 25.20 2.10 -2.97
C PRO A 132 24.20 3.14 -3.50
N ASN A 133 24.62 4.41 -3.59
CA ASN A 133 23.79 5.52 -4.06
C ASN A 133 23.78 5.69 -5.58
N LEU A 134 24.60 4.92 -6.31
CA LEU A 134 24.59 4.94 -7.77
C LEU A 134 23.51 3.99 -8.26
N LEU A 135 22.35 4.52 -8.63
CA LEU A 135 21.26 3.76 -9.23
C LEU A 135 21.68 3.24 -10.60
N VAL A 136 21.66 1.91 -10.77
CA VAL A 136 21.99 1.26 -12.04
C VAL A 136 20.80 0.54 -12.67
N SER A 137 19.84 0.08 -11.87
CA SER A 137 18.61 -0.53 -12.36
C SER A 137 17.44 -0.22 -11.45
N ARG A 138 16.24 -0.16 -12.02
CA ARG A 138 14.97 -0.01 -11.31
C ARG A 138 13.92 -0.88 -11.93
N LEU A 139 13.29 -1.71 -11.12
CA LEU A 139 12.11 -2.46 -11.50
C LEU A 139 10.89 -1.84 -10.82
N THR A 140 9.90 -1.45 -11.62
CA THR A 140 8.63 -0.90 -11.13
C THR A 140 7.48 -1.74 -11.65
N TYR A 141 6.78 -2.39 -10.73
CA TYR A 141 5.56 -3.16 -11.01
C TYR A 141 4.35 -2.33 -10.60
N ASP A 142 3.56 -1.91 -11.57
CA ASP A 142 2.22 -1.37 -11.34
C ASP A 142 1.19 -2.47 -11.58
N SER A 143 0.23 -2.66 -10.67
CA SER A 143 -0.71 -3.78 -10.77
C SER A 143 -2.09 -3.43 -10.24
N SER A 144 -3.13 -4.02 -10.84
CA SER A 144 -4.49 -4.05 -10.30
C SER A 144 -4.86 -5.46 -9.89
N ALA A 145 -5.58 -5.61 -8.79
CA ALA A 145 -5.94 -6.90 -8.24
C ALA A 145 -7.38 -6.94 -7.69
N VAL A 146 -7.95 -8.12 -7.71
CA VAL A 146 -9.22 -8.46 -7.04
C VAL A 146 -8.95 -9.58 -6.05
N THR A 147 -9.32 -9.36 -4.78
CA THR A 147 -9.15 -10.35 -3.71
C THR A 147 -10.43 -10.58 -2.94
N GLY A 148 -10.60 -11.82 -2.45
CA GLY A 148 -11.59 -12.19 -1.45
C GLY A 148 -10.95 -12.26 -0.07
N GLU A 149 -11.71 -11.91 0.97
CA GLU A 149 -11.24 -11.87 2.35
C GLU A 149 -12.31 -12.36 3.31
N VAL A 150 -11.90 -13.08 4.33
CA VAL A 150 -12.72 -13.40 5.51
C VAL A 150 -12.13 -12.67 6.70
N PHE A 151 -12.98 -12.03 7.49
CA PHE A 151 -12.57 -11.31 8.69
C PHE A 151 -13.40 -11.71 9.90
N GLY A 152 -12.83 -11.48 11.08
CA GLY A 152 -13.51 -11.68 12.35
C GLY A 152 -13.07 -10.70 13.41
N ARG A 153 -13.95 -10.46 14.37
CA ARG A 153 -13.71 -9.64 15.55
C ARG A 153 -14.45 -10.23 16.75
N ILE A 154 -13.78 -10.23 17.88
CA ILE A 154 -14.33 -10.60 19.18
C ILE A 154 -14.08 -9.43 20.14
N ASP A 155 -15.12 -8.89 20.73
CA ASP A 155 -15.08 -7.87 21.78
C ASP A 155 -15.58 -8.49 23.10
N THR A 156 -14.79 -8.34 24.18
CA THR A 156 -15.15 -8.88 25.50
C THR A 156 -15.74 -7.81 26.41
N SER A 157 -16.46 -8.22 27.45
CA SER A 157 -16.98 -7.34 28.51
C SER A 157 -15.85 -6.64 29.30
N TRP A 158 -14.64 -7.20 29.32
CA TRP A 158 -13.45 -6.66 30.02
C TRP A 158 -12.64 -5.67 29.19
N ASN A 159 -13.21 -5.16 28.10
CA ASN A 159 -12.57 -4.23 27.17
C ASN A 159 -11.46 -4.81 26.28
N PHE A 160 -11.15 -6.09 26.35
CA PHE A 160 -10.27 -6.72 25.38
C PHE A 160 -10.99 -6.97 24.06
N PHE A 161 -10.25 -6.86 22.97
CA PHE A 161 -10.72 -7.32 21.66
C PHE A 161 -9.62 -8.05 20.90
N VAL A 162 -10.06 -8.97 20.06
CA VAL A 162 -9.23 -9.63 19.07
C VAL A 162 -9.88 -9.43 17.71
N LYS A 163 -9.09 -9.09 16.70
CA LYS A 163 -9.59 -8.96 15.32
C LYS A 163 -8.55 -9.45 14.33
N GLY A 164 -9.00 -9.85 13.17
CA GLY A 164 -8.10 -10.26 12.10
C GLY A 164 -8.84 -10.58 10.82
N PHE A 165 -8.06 -10.78 9.78
CA PHE A 165 -8.56 -11.23 8.49
C PHE A 165 -7.50 -12.03 7.75
N VAL A 166 -7.96 -12.85 6.81
CA VAL A 166 -7.14 -13.53 5.82
C VAL A 166 -7.77 -13.34 4.45
N GLY A 167 -6.95 -13.10 3.45
CA GLY A 167 -7.44 -12.87 2.10
C GLY A 167 -6.42 -13.25 1.03
N GLY A 168 -6.91 -13.35 -0.18
CA GLY A 168 -6.09 -13.62 -1.35
C GLY A 168 -6.89 -13.51 -2.64
N GLY A 169 -6.16 -13.46 -3.75
CA GLY A 169 -6.76 -13.34 -5.07
C GLY A 169 -5.73 -13.08 -6.16
N SER A 170 -6.19 -12.55 -7.28
CA SER A 170 -5.36 -12.45 -8.48
C SER A 170 -5.00 -11.01 -8.82
N ILE A 171 -3.78 -10.81 -9.26
CA ILE A 171 -3.36 -9.64 -10.04
C ILE A 171 -3.93 -9.83 -11.45
N THR A 172 -4.90 -8.99 -11.80
CA THR A 172 -5.69 -9.11 -13.03
C THR A 172 -5.07 -8.39 -14.22
N SER A 173 -4.27 -7.35 -13.93
CA SER A 173 -3.54 -6.58 -14.94
C SER A 173 -2.40 -5.79 -14.30
N GLY A 174 -1.42 -5.41 -15.10
CA GLY A 174 -0.31 -4.60 -14.66
C GLY A 174 0.78 -4.52 -15.70
N ASN A 175 1.80 -3.71 -15.38
CA ASN A 175 3.00 -3.55 -16.17
C ASN A 175 4.23 -3.60 -15.27
N LEU A 176 5.31 -4.16 -15.78
CA LEU A 176 6.66 -4.01 -15.27
C LEU A 176 7.39 -3.04 -16.19
N HIS A 177 7.96 -2.00 -15.60
CA HIS A 177 9.02 -1.20 -16.18
C HIS A 177 10.35 -1.66 -15.59
N ASP A 178 11.24 -2.12 -16.44
CA ASP A 178 12.61 -2.50 -16.08
C ASP A 178 13.55 -1.50 -16.73
N GLU A 179 14.12 -0.63 -15.90
CA GLU A 179 14.94 0.51 -16.31
C GLU A 179 16.39 0.29 -15.91
N ASP A 180 17.31 0.41 -16.88
CA ASP A 180 18.74 0.35 -16.65
C ASP A 180 19.42 1.64 -17.07
N TRP A 181 20.26 2.18 -16.19
CA TRP A 181 21.06 3.39 -16.45
C TRP A 181 22.52 3.03 -16.63
N GLY A 182 23.05 3.42 -17.77
CA GLY A 182 24.46 3.53 -18.16
C GLY A 182 25.47 2.83 -17.27
N ILE A 183 25.49 1.51 -17.27
CA ILE A 183 26.47 0.73 -16.50
C ILE A 183 27.80 0.78 -17.27
N PRO A 184 28.94 1.21 -16.66
CA PRO A 184 30.25 1.06 -17.28
C PRO A 184 30.59 -0.42 -17.44
N ILE A 185 30.71 -0.91 -18.67
CA ILE A 185 31.07 -2.31 -18.99
C ILE A 185 32.54 -2.51 -19.29
N GLY A 186 33.42 -1.65 -18.79
CA GLY A 186 34.86 -1.67 -19.02
C GLY A 186 35.30 -0.92 -20.30
N ALA A 187 36.57 -0.67 -20.43
CA ALA A 187 37.17 0.05 -21.58
C ALA A 187 36.49 1.38 -21.97
N GLY A 188 35.83 2.06 -21.03
CA GLY A 188 35.15 3.34 -21.26
C GLY A 188 33.82 3.22 -22.00
N GLN A 189 33.28 2.03 -22.18
CA GLN A 189 31.96 1.81 -22.75
C GLN A 189 30.88 1.94 -21.69
N ILE A 190 29.79 2.62 -22.01
CA ILE A 190 28.61 2.78 -21.18
C ILE A 190 27.45 2.16 -21.91
N VAL A 191 26.70 1.25 -21.25
CA VAL A 191 25.42 0.76 -21.78
C VAL A 191 24.45 1.94 -21.80
N PRO A 192 23.81 2.27 -22.95
CA PRO A 192 22.80 3.30 -23.01
C PRO A 192 21.63 3.00 -22.08
N TYR A 193 20.92 4.05 -21.66
CA TYR A 193 19.66 3.88 -20.91
C TYR A 193 18.71 2.96 -21.65
N SER A 194 18.16 2.01 -20.91
CA SER A 194 17.18 1.02 -21.36
C SER A 194 15.91 1.12 -20.53
N ASN A 195 14.77 0.91 -21.13
CA ASN A 195 13.51 0.72 -20.43
C ASN A 195 12.67 -0.31 -21.18
N THR A 196 12.41 -1.44 -20.52
CA THR A 196 11.58 -2.49 -21.10
C THR A 196 10.23 -2.55 -20.42
N LEU A 197 9.19 -2.87 -21.19
CA LEU A 197 7.82 -2.99 -20.73
C LEU A 197 7.34 -4.44 -20.89
N SER A 198 6.86 -5.02 -19.78
CA SER A 198 6.27 -6.36 -19.75
C SER A 198 4.88 -6.33 -19.12
N ALA A 199 3.97 -7.20 -19.56
CA ALA A 199 2.65 -7.35 -18.96
C ALA A 199 2.73 -8.16 -17.68
N VAL A 200 2.05 -7.71 -16.60
CA VAL A 200 2.11 -8.35 -15.28
C VAL A 200 0.80 -9.02 -14.92
N GLN A 201 0.90 -10.25 -14.43
CA GLN A 201 -0.15 -11.04 -13.80
C GLN A 201 0.40 -11.69 -12.52
N GLY A 202 -0.46 -12.32 -11.72
CA GLY A 202 0.00 -13.03 -10.54
C GLY A 202 -1.05 -13.20 -9.47
N ASP A 203 -0.60 -13.32 -8.22
CA ASP A 203 -1.46 -13.55 -7.08
C ASP A 203 -1.03 -12.73 -5.85
N LEU A 204 -2.00 -12.51 -4.96
CA LEU A 204 -1.84 -11.88 -3.66
C LEU A 204 -2.31 -12.83 -2.56
N ALA A 205 -1.62 -12.81 -1.43
CA ALA A 205 -2.08 -13.45 -0.20
C ALA A 205 -1.70 -12.60 1.00
N TYR A 206 -2.61 -12.44 1.95
CA TYR A 206 -2.35 -11.62 3.12
C TYR A 206 -3.20 -12.02 4.32
N GLY A 207 -2.76 -11.60 5.50
CA GLY A 207 -3.52 -11.77 6.73
C GLY A 207 -3.01 -10.89 7.84
N THR A 208 -3.90 -10.51 8.75
CA THR A 208 -3.58 -9.80 9.98
C THR A 208 -4.21 -10.47 11.17
N PHE A 209 -3.56 -10.32 12.31
CA PHE A 209 -4.09 -10.70 13.61
C PHE A 209 -3.69 -9.63 14.63
N ASP A 210 -4.67 -9.02 15.28
CA ASP A 210 -4.49 -7.94 16.25
C ASP A 210 -5.18 -8.31 17.57
N ALA A 211 -4.50 -8.06 18.69
CA ALA A 211 -5.07 -8.10 20.04
C ALA A 211 -5.01 -6.69 20.63
N GLY A 212 -6.07 -6.23 21.22
CA GLY A 212 -6.18 -4.86 21.69
C GLY A 212 -7.05 -4.68 22.92
N TYR A 213 -7.04 -3.44 23.41
CA TYR A 213 -7.81 -3.02 24.55
C TYR A 213 -8.57 -1.73 24.23
N ALA A 214 -9.86 -1.67 24.56
CA ALA A 214 -10.67 -0.49 24.41
C ALA A 214 -10.30 0.52 25.49
N LEU A 215 -9.63 1.59 25.09
CA LEU A 215 -9.17 2.68 25.96
C LEU A 215 -10.32 3.61 26.36
N PHE A 216 -11.31 3.73 25.47
CA PHE A 216 -12.50 4.55 25.70
C PHE A 216 -13.73 3.85 25.09
N ARG A 217 -14.78 3.73 25.91
CA ARG A 217 -16.11 3.28 25.48
C ARG A 217 -17.17 4.30 25.87
N GLY A 218 -17.79 4.93 24.90
CA GLY A 218 -18.95 5.79 25.07
C GLY A 218 -20.20 5.18 24.43
N PRO A 219 -21.36 5.83 24.57
CA PRO A 219 -22.61 5.31 24.01
C PRO A 219 -22.60 5.08 22.51
N SER A 220 -21.88 5.91 21.75
CA SER A 220 -21.77 5.84 20.30
C SER A 220 -20.33 5.75 19.79
N THR A 221 -19.33 5.62 20.66
CA THR A 221 -17.93 5.69 20.29
C THR A 221 -17.11 4.68 21.08
N ASN A 222 -16.26 3.94 20.38
CA ASN A 222 -15.27 3.05 20.98
C ASN A 222 -13.91 3.35 20.35
N VAL A 223 -12.89 3.56 21.17
CA VAL A 223 -11.51 3.74 20.70
C VAL A 223 -10.60 2.80 21.48
N GLY A 224 -9.82 2.02 20.78
CA GLY A 224 -8.89 1.05 21.36
C GLY A 224 -7.52 1.12 20.74
N GLY A 225 -6.51 0.71 21.52
CA GLY A 225 -5.17 0.44 21.04
C GLY A 225 -4.99 -1.04 20.78
N PHE A 226 -4.13 -1.40 19.84
CA PHE A 226 -3.81 -2.79 19.55
C PHE A 226 -2.33 -3.00 19.19
N VAL A 227 -1.89 -4.24 19.37
CA VAL A 227 -0.67 -4.79 18.83
C VAL A 227 -1.01 -6.02 18.01
N GLY A 228 -0.23 -6.30 16.98
CA GLY A 228 -0.56 -7.41 16.10
C GLY A 228 0.54 -7.75 15.12
N PHE A 229 0.18 -8.60 14.19
CA PHE A 229 1.05 -9.12 13.15
C PHE A 229 0.35 -9.02 11.79
N ASN A 230 1.15 -8.77 10.74
CA ASN A 230 0.70 -8.78 9.36
C ASN A 230 1.63 -9.63 8.51
N TYR A 231 1.03 -10.43 7.64
CA TYR A 231 1.66 -11.11 6.53
C TYR A 231 1.09 -10.55 5.22
N TYR A 232 1.97 -10.23 4.28
CA TYR A 232 1.58 -9.80 2.94
C TYR A 232 2.52 -10.41 1.91
N ARG A 233 1.96 -10.97 0.82
CA ARG A 233 2.72 -11.56 -0.28
C ARG A 233 2.16 -11.09 -1.61
N GLU A 234 3.05 -10.72 -2.52
CA GLU A 234 2.79 -10.52 -3.94
C GLU A 234 3.67 -11.47 -4.74
N ASN A 235 3.06 -12.29 -5.59
CA ASN A 235 3.78 -13.12 -6.55
C ASN A 235 3.44 -12.59 -7.94
N LYS A 236 4.39 -11.93 -8.58
CA LYS A 236 4.25 -11.24 -9.86
C LYS A 236 4.97 -12.01 -10.96
N LYS A 237 4.34 -12.11 -12.12
CA LYS A 237 4.85 -12.76 -13.32
C LYS A 237 4.80 -11.76 -14.47
N ALA A 238 5.95 -11.41 -15.02
CA ALA A 238 6.08 -10.49 -16.14
C ALA A 238 6.24 -11.26 -17.45
N PHE A 239 5.34 -10.99 -18.37
CA PHE A 239 5.22 -11.67 -19.66
C PHE A 239 5.54 -10.71 -20.81
N GLY A 240 6.21 -11.24 -21.82
CA GLY A 240 6.70 -10.46 -22.95
C GLY A 240 7.85 -9.55 -22.53
N CYS A 241 8.35 -8.81 -23.48
CA CYS A 241 9.32 -7.76 -23.26
C CYS A 241 9.35 -6.86 -24.48
N ASN A 242 9.11 -5.57 -24.29
CA ASN A 242 9.14 -4.58 -25.36
C ASN A 242 10.03 -3.41 -24.96
N GLN A 243 11.09 -3.16 -25.71
CA GLN A 243 11.96 -2.01 -25.49
C GLN A 243 11.25 -0.72 -25.90
N ILE A 244 11.17 0.26 -24.99
CA ILE A 244 10.46 1.53 -25.22
C ILE A 244 11.37 2.77 -25.21
N ALA A 245 12.65 2.61 -24.86
CA ALA A 245 13.60 3.73 -24.76
C ALA A 245 14.78 3.64 -25.75
N ASN A 246 15.23 2.41 -26.11
CA ASN A 246 16.49 2.24 -26.83
C ASN A 246 16.42 1.05 -27.80
N ALA A 247 16.45 1.32 -29.10
CA ALA A 247 16.38 0.30 -30.16
C ALA A 247 17.63 -0.62 -30.26
N PHE A 248 18.66 -0.36 -29.45
CA PHE A 248 19.94 -1.10 -29.47
C PHE A 248 20.20 -1.91 -28.20
N SER A 249 19.19 -2.08 -27.37
CA SER A 249 19.26 -2.81 -26.11
C SER A 249 18.41 -4.08 -26.15
N ASP A 250 18.22 -4.69 -24.97
CA ASP A 250 17.44 -5.92 -24.80
C ASP A 250 16.01 -5.81 -25.33
N CYS A 251 15.42 -6.96 -25.68
CA CYS A 251 14.06 -7.07 -26.20
C CYS A 251 13.83 -6.38 -27.56
N VAL A 252 14.85 -6.39 -28.40
CA VAL A 252 14.73 -6.00 -29.80
C VAL A 252 15.19 -7.21 -30.69
N PRO A 253 14.28 -7.88 -31.42
CA PRO A 253 12.82 -7.63 -31.51
C PRO A 253 12.09 -7.94 -30.21
N ALA A 254 10.89 -7.35 -30.04
CA ALA A 254 10.05 -7.56 -28.85
C ALA A 254 9.67 -9.03 -28.66
N LEU A 255 9.65 -9.48 -27.41
CA LEU A 255 9.17 -10.81 -27.05
C LEU A 255 7.64 -10.80 -26.88
N PRO A 256 6.93 -11.82 -27.36
CA PRO A 256 5.48 -11.89 -27.23
C PRO A 256 5.03 -12.12 -25.79
N ASN A 257 3.83 -11.65 -25.43
CA ASN A 257 3.24 -11.80 -24.10
C ASN A 257 2.92 -13.26 -23.69
N SER A 258 3.19 -14.23 -24.54
CA SER A 258 3.15 -15.66 -24.19
C SER A 258 4.43 -16.15 -23.51
N VAL A 259 5.50 -15.37 -23.51
CA VAL A 259 6.80 -15.71 -22.93
C VAL A 259 6.89 -15.12 -21.53
N LEU A 260 7.06 -15.97 -20.53
CA LEU A 260 7.36 -15.57 -19.17
C LEU A 260 8.85 -15.19 -19.06
N GLY A 261 9.14 -13.94 -18.79
CA GLY A 261 10.52 -13.42 -18.69
C GLY A 261 11.03 -13.31 -17.27
N ILE A 262 10.22 -12.72 -16.37
CA ILE A 262 10.63 -12.42 -14.99
C ILE A 262 9.53 -12.88 -14.03
N THR A 263 9.94 -13.41 -12.87
CA THR A 263 9.04 -13.64 -11.73
C THR A 263 9.59 -12.97 -10.49
N GLU A 264 8.70 -12.38 -9.69
CA GLU A 264 9.01 -11.68 -8.44
C GLU A 264 8.07 -12.16 -7.34
N ASP A 265 8.59 -12.80 -6.29
CA ASP A 265 7.83 -13.30 -5.14
C ASP A 265 8.26 -12.57 -3.87
N ASP A 266 7.46 -11.62 -3.43
CA ASP A 266 7.74 -10.75 -2.29
C ASP A 266 6.91 -11.13 -1.08
N LYS A 267 7.58 -11.31 0.05
CA LYS A 267 6.96 -11.65 1.35
C LYS A 267 7.34 -10.62 2.39
N TRP A 268 6.34 -10.07 3.04
CA TRP A 268 6.43 -9.03 4.04
C TRP A 268 5.83 -9.52 5.36
N TYR A 269 6.63 -9.55 6.42
CA TYR A 269 6.23 -9.94 7.77
C TYR A 269 6.38 -8.72 8.67
N SER A 270 5.32 -8.29 9.33
CA SER A 270 5.34 -7.02 10.04
C SER A 270 4.72 -7.12 11.43
N LEU A 271 5.33 -6.46 12.40
CA LEU A 271 4.66 -6.10 13.63
C LEU A 271 3.74 -4.90 13.40
N ARG A 272 2.60 -4.88 14.08
CA ARG A 272 1.60 -3.81 14.00
C ARG A 272 1.39 -3.19 15.37
N ILE A 273 1.37 -1.87 15.45
CA ILE A 273 0.92 -1.11 16.63
C ILE A 273 -0.04 -0.05 16.11
N GLY A 274 -1.26 0.00 16.65
CA GLY A 274 -2.24 0.88 16.06
C GLY A 274 -3.39 1.27 16.97
N LEU A 275 -4.27 2.09 16.40
CA LEU A 275 -5.52 2.53 16.99
C LEU A 275 -6.69 2.02 16.13
N ASN A 276 -7.72 1.56 16.82
CA ASN A 276 -9.01 1.23 16.23
C ASN A 276 -10.07 2.20 16.79
N GLY A 277 -10.81 2.84 15.93
CA GLY A 277 -11.93 3.70 16.26
C GLY A 277 -13.23 3.19 15.66
N VAL A 278 -14.30 3.20 16.43
CA VAL A 278 -15.66 2.89 15.98
C VAL A 278 -16.59 4.01 16.42
N VAL A 279 -17.35 4.58 15.48
CA VAL A 279 -18.34 5.63 15.77
C VAL A 279 -19.66 5.22 15.13
N THR A 280 -20.73 5.18 15.95
CA THR A 280 -22.10 5.06 15.47
C THR A 280 -22.60 6.45 15.11
N ILE A 281 -22.80 6.74 13.82
CA ILE A 281 -23.20 8.06 13.29
C ILE A 281 -24.71 8.27 13.45
N PHE A 282 -25.48 7.23 13.09
CA PHE A 282 -26.93 7.12 13.25
C PHE A 282 -27.24 5.70 13.74
N ASP A 283 -28.46 5.42 14.13
CA ASP A 283 -28.89 4.16 14.75
C ASP A 283 -28.37 2.88 14.09
N ARG A 284 -28.16 2.93 12.79
CA ARG A 284 -27.74 1.78 11.98
C ARG A 284 -26.49 2.01 11.17
N LEU A 285 -25.92 3.22 11.22
CA LEU A 285 -24.76 3.61 10.43
C LEU A 285 -23.52 3.71 11.33
N LYS A 286 -22.54 2.88 11.08
CA LYS A 286 -21.29 2.77 11.85
C LYS A 286 -20.09 3.09 10.96
N LEU A 287 -19.21 3.98 11.42
CA LEU A 287 -17.90 4.23 10.84
C LEU A 287 -16.85 3.52 11.70
N THR A 288 -16.03 2.70 11.08
CA THR A 288 -14.87 2.07 11.70
C THR A 288 -13.61 2.59 11.00
N ALA A 289 -12.57 2.89 11.77
CA ALA A 289 -11.27 3.29 11.26
C ALA A 289 -10.16 2.55 12.01
N ASP A 290 -9.18 2.09 11.26
CA ASP A 290 -7.94 1.49 11.75
C ASP A 290 -6.74 2.27 11.21
N ALA A 291 -5.79 2.59 12.10
CA ALA A 291 -4.51 3.17 11.72
C ALA A 291 -3.40 2.40 12.45
N ALA A 292 -2.53 1.75 11.70
CA ALA A 292 -1.41 1.00 12.22
C ALA A 292 -0.08 1.52 11.68
N TYR A 293 0.88 1.69 12.56
CA TYR A 293 2.29 1.81 12.25
C TYR A 293 2.93 0.42 12.33
N LEU A 294 3.83 0.13 11.41
CA LEU A 294 4.62 -1.10 11.33
C LEU A 294 6.06 -0.77 11.71
N PRO A 295 6.42 -0.83 13.00
CA PRO A 295 7.76 -0.45 13.47
C PRO A 295 8.86 -1.39 12.99
N TYR A 296 8.49 -2.60 12.60
CA TYR A 296 9.37 -3.60 12.06
C TYR A 296 8.68 -4.35 10.92
N VAL A 297 9.33 -4.34 9.77
CA VAL A 297 8.94 -5.08 8.57
C VAL A 297 10.13 -5.91 8.14
N ALA A 298 9.99 -7.23 8.09
CA ALA A 298 10.96 -8.12 7.47
C ALA A 298 10.52 -8.41 6.03
N PHE A 299 11.36 -8.04 5.07
CA PHE A 299 11.18 -8.32 3.66
C PHE A 299 12.01 -9.53 3.24
N ARG A 300 11.40 -10.41 2.45
CA ARG A 300 12.07 -11.52 1.78
C ARG A 300 11.52 -11.63 0.37
N GLY A 301 12.35 -11.30 -0.60
CA GLY A 301 12.05 -11.34 -2.02
C GLY A 301 12.81 -12.43 -2.75
N SER A 302 12.36 -12.68 -3.97
CA SER A 302 13.00 -13.61 -4.89
C SER A 302 12.70 -13.18 -6.31
N ASP A 303 13.69 -12.56 -6.94
CA ASP A 303 13.66 -12.16 -8.35
C ASP A 303 14.29 -13.25 -9.22
N ASN A 304 13.62 -13.62 -10.32
CA ASN A 304 14.09 -14.64 -11.22
C ASN A 304 13.96 -14.19 -12.68
N HIS A 305 15.08 -13.93 -13.33
CA HIS A 305 15.19 -13.56 -14.73
C HIS A 305 15.36 -14.81 -15.61
N LEU A 306 14.27 -15.47 -15.94
CA LEU A 306 14.22 -16.79 -16.59
C LEU A 306 14.95 -16.86 -17.94
N LEU A 307 15.05 -15.76 -18.66
CA LEU A 307 15.67 -15.68 -19.98
C LEU A 307 17.13 -15.23 -19.94
N ARG A 308 17.68 -14.93 -18.77
CA ARG A 308 19.07 -14.48 -18.63
C ARG A 308 20.03 -15.64 -18.85
N ALA A 309 20.83 -15.56 -19.89
CA ALA A 309 21.85 -16.56 -20.23
C ALA A 309 23.24 -16.13 -19.70
N GLY A 310 24.13 -17.11 -19.50
CA GLY A 310 25.53 -16.85 -19.14
C GLY A 310 25.79 -16.41 -17.71
N VAL A 311 24.80 -16.54 -16.83
CA VAL A 311 24.93 -16.26 -15.39
C VAL A 311 24.90 -17.57 -14.57
N PRO A 312 25.54 -17.64 -13.38
CA PRO A 312 25.52 -18.81 -12.52
C PRO A 312 24.13 -19.16 -12.01
N SER A 313 23.27 -18.16 -11.82
CA SER A 313 21.88 -18.32 -11.39
C SER A 313 21.00 -17.26 -12.05
N THR A 314 19.78 -17.64 -12.42
CA THR A 314 18.73 -16.70 -12.84
C THR A 314 17.93 -16.15 -11.66
N LEU A 315 18.12 -16.75 -10.48
CA LEU A 315 17.44 -16.43 -9.24
C LEU A 315 18.32 -15.53 -8.37
N SER A 316 17.77 -14.41 -7.91
CA SER A 316 18.39 -13.46 -7.01
C SER A 316 17.53 -13.32 -5.74
N PRO A 317 17.95 -13.89 -4.60
CA PRO A 317 17.24 -13.73 -3.34
C PRO A 317 17.43 -12.32 -2.78
N GLU A 318 16.38 -11.81 -2.13
CA GLU A 318 16.35 -10.46 -1.59
C GLU A 318 15.94 -10.48 -0.13
N ASN A 319 16.64 -9.72 0.70
CA ASN A 319 16.38 -9.66 2.14
C ASN A 319 16.58 -8.27 2.70
N GLY A 320 15.75 -7.90 3.66
CA GLY A 320 15.92 -6.63 4.36
C GLY A 320 14.91 -6.40 5.47
N SER A 321 15.09 -5.30 6.17
CA SER A 321 14.14 -4.86 7.19
C SER A 321 13.84 -3.38 7.08
N GLY A 322 12.63 -2.99 7.46
CA GLY A 322 12.16 -1.62 7.33
C GLY A 322 10.93 -1.33 8.18
N GLN A 323 10.09 -0.47 7.68
CA GLN A 323 8.91 0.06 8.37
C GLN A 323 7.72 0.16 7.41
N GLY A 324 6.55 0.53 7.94
CA GLY A 324 5.38 0.72 7.11
C GLY A 324 4.21 1.37 7.85
N VAL A 325 3.13 1.55 7.11
CA VAL A 325 1.84 2.04 7.62
C VAL A 325 0.69 1.29 6.96
N GLN A 326 -0.39 1.10 7.71
CA GLN A 326 -1.63 0.52 7.20
C GLN A 326 -2.81 1.32 7.71
N LEU A 327 -3.67 1.75 6.81
CA LEU A 327 -4.88 2.50 7.10
C LEU A 327 -6.08 1.77 6.50
N GLU A 328 -7.17 1.72 7.25
CA GLU A 328 -8.44 1.18 6.77
C GLU A 328 -9.60 2.00 7.33
N THR A 329 -10.63 2.23 6.54
CA THR A 329 -11.89 2.83 6.98
C THR A 329 -13.06 2.10 6.36
N VAL A 330 -14.14 1.93 7.13
CA VAL A 330 -15.34 1.21 6.71
C VAL A 330 -16.58 1.96 7.19
N LEU A 331 -17.48 2.26 6.28
CA LEU A 331 -18.82 2.71 6.58
C LEU A 331 -19.78 1.51 6.44
N SER A 332 -20.40 1.09 7.54
CA SER A 332 -21.28 -0.08 7.59
C SER A 332 -22.70 0.32 7.96
N TYR A 333 -23.70 -0.29 7.33
CA TYR A 333 -25.10 -0.14 7.63
C TYR A 333 -25.71 -1.46 8.09
N ALA A 334 -26.31 -1.46 9.29
CA ALA A 334 -27.03 -2.61 9.84
C ALA A 334 -28.47 -2.58 9.32
N PHE A 335 -28.82 -3.46 8.38
CA PHE A 335 -30.17 -3.53 7.82
C PHE A 335 -31.06 -4.57 8.51
N ALA A 336 -30.47 -5.50 9.25
CA ALA A 336 -31.16 -6.40 10.17
C ALA A 336 -30.40 -6.42 11.51
N ASN A 337 -30.98 -7.00 12.55
CA ASN A 337 -30.42 -6.95 13.89
C ASN A 337 -28.97 -7.45 13.96
N ASN A 338 -28.65 -8.49 13.18
CA ASN A 338 -27.33 -9.13 13.22
C ASN A 338 -26.56 -9.01 11.90
N PHE A 339 -27.15 -8.45 10.85
CA PHE A 339 -26.55 -8.41 9.53
C PHE A 339 -26.25 -6.99 9.08
N SER A 340 -25.02 -6.77 8.62
CA SER A 340 -24.54 -5.47 8.13
C SER A 340 -23.89 -5.60 6.76
N VAL A 341 -24.02 -4.56 5.95
CA VAL A 341 -23.24 -4.35 4.72
C VAL A 341 -22.45 -3.08 4.84
N GLY A 342 -21.31 -3.02 4.16
CA GLY A 342 -20.47 -1.85 4.22
C GLY A 342 -19.60 -1.69 2.98
N ALA A 343 -19.10 -0.46 2.85
CA ALA A 343 -18.06 -0.11 1.88
C ALA A 343 -16.89 0.53 2.61
N GLY A 344 -15.69 0.27 2.14
CA GLY A 344 -14.50 0.80 2.78
C GLY A 344 -13.35 1.06 1.82
N GLY A 345 -12.32 1.70 2.36
CA GLY A 345 -11.07 1.95 1.70
C GLY A 345 -9.90 1.45 2.54
N ARG A 346 -8.85 1.04 1.86
CA ARG A 346 -7.62 0.52 2.49
C ARG A 346 -6.40 1.10 1.78
N TYR A 347 -5.37 1.43 2.57
CA TYR A 347 -4.05 1.84 2.10
C TYR A 347 -2.97 1.14 2.92
N TRP A 348 -2.04 0.48 2.26
CA TRP A 348 -0.86 -0.14 2.84
C TRP A 348 0.39 0.37 2.15
N ALA A 349 1.42 0.69 2.93
CA ALA A 349 2.74 1.02 2.43
C ALA A 349 3.81 0.43 3.34
N MET A 350 4.80 -0.22 2.73
CA MET A 350 5.97 -0.76 3.43
C MET A 350 7.22 -0.41 2.63
N TRP A 351 8.30 -0.08 3.33
CA TRP A 351 9.57 0.29 2.71
C TRP A 351 10.75 -0.23 3.51
N VAL A 352 11.75 -0.70 2.78
CA VAL A 352 13.03 -1.21 3.28
C VAL A 352 14.13 -0.38 2.63
N PRO A 353 14.77 0.56 3.37
CA PRO A 353 15.75 1.48 2.80
C PRO A 353 17.04 0.80 2.35
N ALA A 354 17.39 -0.34 2.98
CA ALA A 354 18.63 -1.07 2.74
C ALA A 354 18.36 -2.58 2.79
N ALA A 355 17.83 -3.12 1.71
CA ALA A 355 17.83 -4.55 1.45
C ALA A 355 19.13 -4.94 0.73
N THR A 356 19.35 -6.24 0.59
CA THR A 356 20.49 -6.82 -0.12
C THR A 356 20.04 -7.90 -1.09
N THR A 357 20.79 -8.05 -2.18
CA THR A 357 20.59 -9.10 -3.19
C THR A 357 21.94 -9.65 -3.67
N ASP A 358 21.93 -10.85 -4.22
CA ASP A 358 23.14 -11.52 -4.76
C ASP A 358 23.53 -11.05 -6.17
N GLY A 359 22.66 -10.31 -6.86
CA GLY A 359 22.94 -9.72 -8.18
C GLY A 359 23.24 -10.74 -9.29
N PHE A 360 22.72 -11.97 -9.22
CA PHE A 360 22.86 -13.05 -10.21
C PHE A 360 24.28 -13.61 -10.44
N SER A 361 25.32 -13.09 -9.83
CA SER A 361 26.70 -13.40 -10.21
C SER A 361 27.43 -14.33 -9.25
N THR A 362 27.34 -14.11 -7.98
CA THR A 362 27.95 -14.93 -6.94
C THR A 362 27.10 -14.85 -5.69
N PRO A 363 26.98 -15.91 -4.88
CA PRO A 363 26.24 -15.84 -3.63
C PRO A 363 26.95 -14.91 -2.65
N CYS A 364 26.72 -13.62 -2.79
CA CYS A 364 27.12 -12.63 -1.80
C CYS A 364 26.03 -11.56 -1.72
N PRO A 365 25.58 -11.16 -0.54
CA PRO A 365 24.65 -10.04 -0.37
C PRO A 365 25.38 -8.70 -0.59
N CYS A 366 25.94 -8.51 -1.79
CA CYS A 366 26.87 -7.42 -2.07
C CYS A 366 26.21 -6.22 -2.75
N GLN A 367 25.00 -6.36 -3.26
CA GLN A 367 24.30 -5.27 -3.92
C GLN A 367 23.23 -4.70 -3.01
N THR A 368 23.20 -3.37 -2.86
CA THR A 368 22.14 -2.69 -2.08
C THR A 368 20.88 -2.55 -2.90
N LEU A 369 19.75 -2.69 -2.23
CA LEU A 369 18.45 -2.75 -2.86
C LEU A 369 17.39 -2.06 -1.97
N PRO A 370 17.16 -0.74 -2.09
CA PRO A 370 15.96 -0.14 -1.52
C PRO A 370 14.71 -0.72 -2.17
N VAL A 371 13.77 -1.19 -1.33
CA VAL A 371 12.52 -1.81 -1.79
C VAL A 371 11.34 -1.13 -1.13
N LYS A 372 10.29 -0.90 -1.88
CA LYS A 372 9.02 -0.38 -1.37
C LYS A 372 7.83 -1.02 -2.08
N THR A 373 6.75 -1.21 -1.32
CA THR A 373 5.44 -1.57 -1.85
C THR A 373 4.37 -0.66 -1.30
N GLU A 374 3.41 -0.31 -2.12
CA GLU A 374 2.17 0.33 -1.71
C GLU A 374 0.99 -0.32 -2.42
N ARG A 375 -0.14 -0.44 -1.71
CA ARG A 375 -1.39 -0.92 -2.29
C ARG A 375 -2.57 -0.23 -1.65
N TYR A 376 -3.50 0.24 -2.46
CA TYR A 376 -4.69 0.93 -2.02
C TYR A 376 -5.89 0.55 -2.88
N GLY A 377 -7.07 0.72 -2.31
CA GLY A 377 -8.30 0.44 -3.04
C GLY A 377 -9.53 0.46 -2.18
N ALA A 378 -10.65 0.15 -2.82
CA ALA A 378 -11.96 0.09 -2.18
C ALA A 378 -12.45 -1.35 -2.06
N PHE A 379 -13.26 -1.62 -1.06
CA PHE A 379 -13.89 -2.92 -0.86
C PHE A 379 -15.35 -2.81 -0.45
N LEU A 380 -16.09 -3.85 -0.73
CA LEU A 380 -17.42 -4.09 -0.21
C LEU A 380 -17.35 -5.23 0.78
N GLN A 381 -18.13 -5.15 1.87
CA GLN A 381 -18.20 -6.19 2.89
C GLN A 381 -19.62 -6.51 3.29
N ALA A 382 -19.79 -7.72 3.79
CA ALA A 382 -20.97 -8.15 4.54
C ALA A 382 -20.52 -8.85 5.82
N SER A 383 -21.21 -8.60 6.93
CA SER A 383 -20.89 -9.20 8.21
C SER A 383 -22.14 -9.63 8.97
N TYR A 384 -21.94 -10.60 9.82
CA TYR A 384 -22.94 -11.14 10.74
C TYR A 384 -22.41 -11.12 12.16
N LYS A 385 -23.22 -10.60 13.09
CA LYS A 385 -22.97 -10.64 14.53
C LYS A 385 -23.64 -11.85 15.13
N LEU A 386 -22.87 -12.65 15.82
CA LEU A 386 -23.39 -13.76 16.61
C LEU A 386 -23.94 -13.21 17.92
N ASP A 387 -25.17 -13.60 18.28
CA ASP A 387 -25.75 -13.31 19.59
C ASP A 387 -24.87 -13.93 20.66
N GLY A 388 -24.53 -13.15 21.68
CA GLY A 388 -23.48 -13.38 22.63
C GLY A 388 -23.30 -14.82 23.10
N LEU A 389 -22.07 -15.28 23.04
CA LEU A 389 -21.62 -16.50 23.72
C LEU A 389 -21.68 -16.26 25.23
N LYS A 390 -22.52 -17.06 25.93
CA LYS A 390 -22.56 -17.12 27.39
C LYS A 390 -21.37 -17.89 27.93
#